data_f3ac2c7de971006e0282c6e136c11960
#
_entry.id   f3ac2c7de971006e0282c6e136c11960
#
_cell.length_a   1.000
_cell.length_b   1.000
_cell.length_c   1.000
_cell.angle_alpha   90.00
_cell.angle_beta   90.00
_cell.angle_gamma   90.00
#
_symmetry.space_group_name_H-M   'P 1'
#
loop_
_entity.id
_entity.type
_entity.pdbx_description
1 polymer ?
#
loop_
_entity_poly.entity_id
_entity_poly.type
_entity_poly.pdbx_seq_one_letter_code
_entity_poly.pdbx_strand_id
1 'polypeptide(L)'
;MASRRNEARNDPLQPSLFGGGPEPGVPGERPLTVLVDGNALAYRSYFALKRLSTSRGVPTNAVYGFVRALLDLLRTSEEGSQVAVAFDAPGRTFRAEEYEEYKAQRPPMPSDLPQQLGIIKHLIDLLGVPRVELPGTEADDLLATLTAQAVAAGRRVEIITSDRDALQLVSENVSVRSPDSRNILDPAEVMAKYGVRPDQWVDYRALTGDASDNIPGVAGIG
;
A
#
# COMPACT_ATOMS: atom_id res chain seq x y z
N MET A 1 -31.36 -31.46 5.71
CA MET A 1 -30.57 -30.41 5.02
C MET A 1 -30.25 -29.31 6.02
N ALA A 2 -29.06 -29.32 6.60
CA ALA A 2 -28.66 -28.41 7.67
C ALA A 2 -27.74 -27.35 7.09
N SER A 3 -28.18 -26.08 7.17
CA SER A 3 -27.45 -24.91 6.84
C SER A 3 -26.27 -24.73 7.82
N ARG A 4 -25.05 -24.88 7.34
CA ARG A 4 -23.84 -24.53 8.12
C ARG A 4 -23.66 -23.01 8.06
N ARG A 5 -23.97 -22.33 9.15
CA ARG A 5 -23.57 -20.94 9.39
C ARG A 5 -22.06 -20.92 9.53
N ASN A 6 -21.42 -20.11 8.70
CA ASN A 6 -20.00 -19.81 8.76
C ASN A 6 -19.79 -18.82 9.91
N GLU A 7 -19.47 -19.31 11.10
CA GLU A 7 -19.03 -18.49 12.21
C GLU A 7 -17.55 -18.14 11.97
N ALA A 8 -17.29 -16.91 11.58
CA ALA A 8 -15.95 -16.34 11.57
C ALA A 8 -15.41 -16.40 13.02
N ARG A 9 -14.44 -17.27 13.26
CA ARG A 9 -13.70 -17.34 14.53
C ARG A 9 -12.88 -16.05 14.66
N ASN A 10 -13.30 -15.17 15.57
CA ASN A 10 -12.44 -14.13 16.13
C ASN A 10 -11.29 -14.83 16.86
N ASP A 11 -10.10 -14.79 16.30
CA ASP A 11 -8.87 -15.23 16.96
C ASP A 11 -8.45 -14.14 17.98
N PRO A 12 -8.49 -14.41 19.30
CA PRO A 12 -8.20 -13.39 20.32
C PRO A 12 -6.72 -13.06 20.48
N LEU A 13 -5.82 -13.56 19.62
CA LEU A 13 -4.37 -13.46 19.78
C LEU A 13 -3.67 -12.51 18.80
N GLN A 14 -4.39 -11.80 17.93
CA GLN A 14 -3.79 -10.70 17.19
C GLN A 14 -4.02 -9.38 17.91
N PRO A 15 -2.96 -8.75 18.46
CA PRO A 15 -3.09 -7.38 18.92
C PRO A 15 -3.49 -6.55 17.69
N SER A 16 -4.64 -5.86 17.76
CA SER A 16 -5.04 -4.94 16.70
C SER A 16 -3.92 -3.93 16.50
N LEU A 17 -3.40 -3.82 15.29
CA LEU A 17 -2.40 -2.80 14.93
C LEU A 17 -2.87 -1.39 15.31
N PHE A 18 -4.17 -1.21 15.45
CA PHE A 18 -4.86 0.02 15.84
C PHE A 18 -5.45 -0.10 17.23
N GLY A 19 -4.67 -0.60 18.20
CA GLY A 19 -5.07 -0.78 19.59
C GLY A 19 -5.49 0.53 20.25
N GLY A 20 -6.70 0.49 20.86
CA GLY A 20 -7.34 1.60 21.54
C GLY A 20 -8.32 2.33 20.61
N GLY A 21 -9.63 2.21 20.89
CA GLY A 21 -10.61 3.13 20.32
C GLY A 21 -10.19 4.58 20.63
N PRO A 22 -10.68 5.57 19.87
CA PRO A 22 -10.22 6.95 20.03
C PRO A 22 -10.38 7.36 21.51
N GLU A 23 -9.29 7.75 22.15
CA GLU A 23 -9.39 8.69 23.25
C GLU A 23 -10.28 9.83 22.75
N PRO A 24 -11.20 10.38 23.55
CA PRO A 24 -12.07 11.45 23.10
C PRO A 24 -11.23 12.68 22.75
N GLY A 25 -10.72 12.68 21.53
CA GLY A 25 -10.16 13.84 20.85
C GLY A 25 -11.29 14.85 20.59
N VAL A 26 -10.91 16.06 20.34
CA VAL A 26 -11.80 17.20 20.03
C VAL A 26 -12.96 16.72 19.13
N PRO A 27 -14.23 17.01 19.48
CA PRO A 27 -15.38 16.62 18.67
C PRO A 27 -15.24 17.22 17.27
N GLY A 28 -14.98 16.37 16.25
CA GLY A 28 -14.97 16.78 14.85
C GLY A 28 -13.92 16.12 13.96
N GLU A 29 -12.77 15.70 14.46
CA GLU A 29 -11.71 15.15 13.61
C GLU A 29 -11.44 13.67 13.88
N ARG A 30 -11.72 12.83 12.89
CA ARG A 30 -11.34 11.42 12.95
C ARG A 30 -9.82 11.29 12.83
N PRO A 31 -9.15 10.55 13.71
CA PRO A 31 -7.70 10.40 13.64
C PRO A 31 -7.27 9.75 12.32
N LEU A 32 -6.13 10.17 11.80
CA LEU A 32 -5.60 9.71 10.52
C LEU A 32 -4.76 8.44 10.70
N THR A 33 -4.90 7.51 9.76
CA THR A 33 -3.97 6.38 9.55
C THR A 33 -3.33 6.54 8.18
N VAL A 34 -2.02 6.51 8.12
CA VAL A 34 -1.25 6.57 6.88
C VAL A 34 -0.66 5.19 6.60
N LEU A 35 -1.06 4.62 5.48
CA LEU A 35 -0.62 3.30 5.03
C LEU A 35 0.31 3.46 3.83
N VAL A 36 1.53 2.97 3.93
CA VAL A 36 2.56 3.12 2.90
C VAL A 36 2.78 1.79 2.19
N ASP A 37 2.70 1.82 0.86
CA ASP A 37 3.19 0.75 0.00
C ASP A 37 4.72 0.78 -0.01
N GLY A 38 5.31 -0.14 0.74
CA GLY A 38 6.76 -0.20 0.92
C GLY A 38 7.50 -0.60 -0.34
N ASN A 39 6.91 -1.49 -1.15
CA ASN A 39 7.52 -1.92 -2.41
C ASN A 39 7.48 -0.80 -3.44
N ALA A 40 6.33 -0.18 -3.67
CA ALA A 40 6.21 0.93 -4.61
C ALA A 40 7.15 2.09 -4.24
N LEU A 41 7.21 2.46 -2.95
CA LEU A 41 8.10 3.51 -2.48
C LEU A 41 9.58 3.15 -2.65
N ALA A 42 9.97 1.90 -2.39
CA ALA A 42 11.35 1.43 -2.56
C ALA A 42 11.77 1.41 -4.03
N TYR A 43 10.95 0.85 -4.92
CA TYR A 43 11.20 0.85 -6.37
C TYR A 43 11.31 2.28 -6.91
N ARG A 44 10.37 3.14 -6.54
CA ARG A 44 10.40 4.54 -6.92
C ARG A 44 11.69 5.22 -6.45
N SER A 45 12.08 5.04 -5.20
CA SER A 45 13.31 5.59 -4.64
C SER A 45 14.55 5.09 -5.37
N TYR A 46 14.54 3.81 -5.77
CA TYR A 46 15.63 3.20 -6.52
C TYR A 46 15.85 3.86 -7.88
N PHE A 47 14.77 4.11 -8.63
CA PHE A 47 14.86 4.66 -9.98
C PHE A 47 14.92 6.19 -10.04
N ALA A 48 14.39 6.89 -9.02
CA ALA A 48 14.41 8.36 -8.99
C ALA A 48 15.78 8.96 -8.68
N LEU A 49 16.64 8.20 -8.01
CA LEU A 49 17.94 8.69 -7.57
C LEU A 49 19.08 8.06 -8.39
N LYS A 50 20.11 8.87 -8.67
CA LYS A 50 21.37 8.35 -9.22
C LYS A 50 21.96 7.33 -8.24
N ARG A 51 22.75 6.39 -8.75
CA ARG A 51 23.46 5.42 -7.91
C ARG A 51 24.21 6.12 -6.78
N LEU A 52 23.84 5.74 -5.55
CA LEU A 52 24.55 6.11 -4.33
C LEU A 52 25.09 4.83 -3.71
N SER A 53 26.26 4.92 -3.10
CA SER A 53 26.85 3.81 -2.36
C SER A 53 27.64 4.33 -1.17
N THR A 54 27.82 3.48 -0.17
CA THR A 54 28.76 3.72 0.94
C THR A 54 30.20 3.69 0.44
N SER A 55 31.16 4.11 1.27
CA SER A 55 32.60 3.97 1.01
C SER A 55 33.05 2.52 0.82
N ARG A 56 32.26 1.55 1.24
CA ARG A 56 32.50 0.12 1.05
C ARG A 56 31.78 -0.46 -0.18
N GLY A 57 31.18 0.37 -1.03
CA GLY A 57 30.48 -0.04 -2.25
C GLY A 57 29.08 -0.59 -2.06
N VAL A 58 28.50 -0.53 -0.85
CA VAL A 58 27.11 -0.98 -0.63
C VAL A 58 26.15 0.02 -1.26
N PRO A 59 25.24 -0.40 -2.18
CA PRO A 59 24.28 0.50 -2.82
C PRO A 59 23.26 1.02 -1.80
N THR A 60 22.91 2.31 -1.88
CA THR A 60 22.06 3.00 -0.88
C THR A 60 21.07 4.00 -1.48
N ASN A 61 20.95 4.08 -2.79
CA ASN A 61 20.01 5.03 -3.42
C ASN A 61 18.55 4.79 -3.03
N ALA A 62 18.07 3.52 -3.05
CA ALA A 62 16.72 3.19 -2.58
C ALA A 62 16.57 3.46 -1.08
N VAL A 63 17.56 3.07 -0.28
CA VAL A 63 17.55 3.31 1.19
C VAL A 63 17.42 4.80 1.48
N TYR A 64 18.26 5.62 0.85
CA TYR A 64 18.23 7.07 1.07
C TYR A 64 16.88 7.69 0.68
N GLY A 65 16.39 7.36 -0.53
CA GLY A 65 15.11 7.90 -1.01
C GLY A 65 13.93 7.48 -0.15
N PHE A 66 13.88 6.21 0.21
CA PHE A 66 12.82 5.65 1.03
C PHE A 66 12.79 6.29 2.43
N VAL A 67 13.92 6.27 3.12
CA VAL A 67 14.01 6.79 4.50
C VAL A 67 13.72 8.29 4.53
N ARG A 68 14.22 9.05 3.54
CA ARG A 68 13.90 10.46 3.42
C ARG A 68 12.40 10.69 3.27
N ALA A 69 11.73 9.95 2.38
CA ALA A 69 10.29 10.08 2.18
C ALA A 69 9.50 9.67 3.43
N LEU A 70 9.90 8.58 4.09
CA LEU A 70 9.26 8.12 5.34
C LEU A 70 9.44 9.15 6.47
N LEU A 71 10.63 9.69 6.66
CA LEU A 71 10.86 10.72 7.68
C LEU A 71 10.09 12.01 7.38
N ASP A 72 9.99 12.40 6.12
CA ASP A 72 9.18 13.57 5.73
C ASP A 72 7.70 13.30 6.04
N LEU A 73 7.20 12.11 5.72
CA LEU A 73 5.85 11.68 6.03
C LEU A 73 5.58 11.72 7.55
N LEU A 74 6.46 11.13 8.37
CA LEU A 74 6.33 11.13 9.82
C LEU A 74 6.33 12.54 10.43
N ARG A 75 7.06 13.47 9.82
CA ARG A 75 7.16 14.87 10.28
C ARG A 75 5.98 15.73 9.85
N THR A 76 5.34 15.40 8.72
CA THR A 76 4.25 16.19 8.13
C THR A 76 2.87 15.62 8.42
N SER A 77 2.78 14.40 8.94
CA SER A 77 1.52 13.81 9.37
C SER A 77 0.93 14.57 10.56
N GLU A 78 -0.39 14.61 10.60
CA GLU A 78 -1.16 15.23 11.69
C GLU A 78 -0.76 14.62 13.04
N GLU A 79 -0.84 15.40 14.12
CA GLU A 79 -0.61 14.88 15.47
C GLU A 79 -1.59 13.76 15.81
N GLY A 80 -1.11 12.66 16.38
CA GLY A 80 -1.91 11.47 16.65
C GLY A 80 -2.14 10.54 15.44
N SER A 81 -1.55 10.86 14.28
CA SER A 81 -1.56 9.95 13.13
C SER A 81 -0.80 8.67 13.42
N GLN A 82 -1.33 7.55 12.91
CA GLN A 82 -0.63 6.27 12.89
C GLN A 82 -0.09 6.00 11.49
N VAL A 83 1.17 5.59 11.40
CA VAL A 83 1.82 5.25 10.12
C VAL A 83 2.19 3.77 10.15
N ALA A 84 1.88 3.04 9.08
CA ALA A 84 2.31 1.66 8.90
C ALA A 84 2.79 1.45 7.47
N VAL A 85 3.73 0.50 7.28
CA VAL A 85 4.30 0.19 5.97
C VAL A 85 4.02 -1.27 5.63
N ALA A 86 3.39 -1.53 4.49
CA ALA A 86 3.13 -2.87 3.98
C ALA A 86 4.18 -3.26 2.93
N PHE A 87 4.61 -4.52 2.94
CA PHE A 87 5.52 -5.09 1.95
C PHE A 87 4.97 -6.40 1.39
N ASP A 88 5.31 -6.67 0.13
CA ASP A 88 5.15 -8.00 -0.44
C ASP A 88 6.02 -9.00 0.31
N ALA A 89 5.46 -10.14 0.65
CA ALA A 89 6.23 -11.26 1.16
C ALA A 89 6.92 -12.02 0.03
N PRO A 90 8.09 -12.64 0.28
CA PRO A 90 8.69 -13.53 -0.68
C PRO A 90 7.82 -14.75 -0.97
N GLY A 91 7.81 -15.20 -2.21
CA GLY A 91 7.09 -16.41 -2.62
C GLY A 91 6.02 -16.15 -3.68
N ARG A 92 5.32 -17.23 -4.07
CA ARG A 92 4.18 -17.12 -4.99
C ARG A 92 2.96 -16.63 -4.22
N THR A 93 2.22 -15.74 -4.83
CA THR A 93 0.94 -15.25 -4.31
C THR A 93 -0.20 -16.09 -4.89
N PHE A 94 -1.36 -16.06 -4.26
CA PHE A 94 -2.53 -16.80 -4.75
C PHE A 94 -2.93 -16.37 -6.18
N ARG A 95 -2.70 -15.08 -6.56
CA ARG A 95 -2.97 -14.60 -7.92
C ARG A 95 -2.09 -15.29 -8.95
N ALA A 96 -0.82 -15.51 -8.64
CA ALA A 96 0.11 -16.23 -9.51
C ALA A 96 -0.16 -17.75 -9.54
N GLU A 97 -0.92 -18.28 -8.59
CA GLU A 97 -1.39 -19.67 -8.61
C GLU A 97 -2.65 -19.82 -9.48
N GLU A 98 -3.57 -18.84 -9.43
CA GLU A 98 -4.81 -18.84 -10.20
C GLU A 98 -4.58 -18.42 -11.67
N TYR A 99 -3.65 -17.51 -11.92
CA TYR A 99 -3.33 -17.01 -13.27
C TYR A 99 -1.81 -17.00 -13.47
N GLU A 100 -1.30 -18.00 -14.19
CA GLU A 100 0.15 -18.22 -14.38
C GLU A 100 0.83 -17.05 -15.12
N GLU A 101 0.10 -16.35 -15.99
CA GLU A 101 0.61 -15.20 -16.75
C GLU A 101 0.62 -13.89 -15.92
N TYR A 102 0.08 -13.91 -14.70
CA TYR A 102 0.04 -12.73 -13.82
C TYR A 102 1.45 -12.22 -13.53
N LYS A 103 1.70 -10.96 -13.88
CA LYS A 103 3.00 -10.30 -13.72
C LYS A 103 4.19 -11.00 -14.43
N ALA A 104 3.93 -11.99 -15.31
CA ALA A 104 4.98 -12.78 -15.95
C ALA A 104 5.91 -11.95 -16.88
N GLN A 105 5.43 -10.81 -17.37
CA GLN A 105 6.22 -9.91 -18.23
C GLN A 105 7.00 -8.84 -17.44
N ARG A 106 6.86 -8.79 -16.10
CA ARG A 106 7.61 -7.82 -15.30
C ARG A 106 9.12 -8.10 -15.38
N PRO A 107 9.95 -7.07 -15.63
CA PRO A 107 11.38 -7.23 -15.54
C PRO A 107 11.79 -7.75 -14.15
N PRO A 108 12.84 -8.58 -14.04
CA PRO A 108 13.32 -9.05 -12.76
C PRO A 108 13.74 -7.85 -11.89
N MET A 109 13.59 -8.01 -10.59
CA MET A 109 14.05 -7.02 -9.62
C MET A 109 15.55 -6.75 -9.83
N PRO A 110 15.98 -5.47 -9.83
CA PRO A 110 17.41 -5.14 -9.88
C PRO A 110 18.20 -5.90 -8.82
N SER A 111 19.34 -6.46 -9.20
CA SER A 111 20.09 -7.42 -8.38
C SER A 111 20.60 -6.85 -7.04
N ASP A 112 20.72 -5.52 -6.93
CA ASP A 112 21.16 -4.82 -5.73
C ASP A 112 19.98 -4.26 -4.88
N LEU A 113 18.76 -4.33 -5.37
CA LEU A 113 17.57 -3.86 -4.64
C LEU A 113 17.17 -4.78 -3.45
N PRO A 114 17.27 -6.11 -3.52
CA PRO A 114 16.97 -6.96 -2.37
C PRO A 114 17.80 -6.64 -1.13
N GLN A 115 19.09 -6.33 -1.30
CA GLN A 115 19.96 -5.91 -0.19
C GLN A 115 19.48 -4.59 0.40
N GLN A 116 19.10 -3.64 -0.45
CA GLN A 116 18.60 -2.35 0.00
C GLN A 116 17.24 -2.46 0.70
N LEU A 117 16.34 -3.36 0.23
CA LEU A 117 15.07 -3.66 0.91
C LEU A 117 15.29 -4.22 2.32
N GLY A 118 16.28 -5.10 2.50
CA GLY A 118 16.66 -5.60 3.83
C GLY A 118 17.08 -4.47 4.77
N ILE A 119 17.89 -3.52 4.28
CA ILE A 119 18.30 -2.34 5.06
C ILE A 119 17.10 -1.44 5.36
N ILE A 120 16.23 -1.18 4.39
CA ILE A 120 15.00 -0.37 4.56
C ILE A 120 14.14 -0.97 5.65
N LYS A 121 13.82 -2.26 5.58
CA LYS A 121 12.99 -2.96 6.57
C LYS A 121 13.59 -2.85 7.97
N HIS A 122 14.89 -3.04 8.11
CA HIS A 122 15.58 -2.90 9.38
C HIS A 122 15.51 -1.45 9.94
N LEU A 123 15.66 -0.45 9.08
CA LEU A 123 15.54 0.95 9.50
C LEU A 123 14.10 1.32 9.91
N ILE A 124 13.07 0.79 9.25
CA ILE A 124 11.67 0.93 9.66
C ILE A 124 11.46 0.37 11.07
N ASP A 125 11.98 -0.84 11.33
CA ASP A 125 11.90 -1.51 12.63
C ASP A 125 12.61 -0.68 13.72
N LEU A 126 13.79 -0.11 13.42
CA LEU A 126 14.52 0.79 14.34
C LEU A 126 13.79 2.12 14.61
N LEU A 127 13.03 2.63 13.64
CA LEU A 127 12.20 3.83 13.82
C LEU A 127 10.93 3.54 14.63
N GLY A 128 10.65 2.28 14.96
CA GLY A 128 9.43 1.88 15.67
C GLY A 128 8.16 2.02 14.82
N VAL A 129 8.29 2.10 13.48
CA VAL A 129 7.14 2.17 12.58
C VAL A 129 6.63 0.74 12.33
N PRO A 130 5.33 0.46 12.54
CA PRO A 130 4.74 -0.83 12.22
C PRO A 130 5.00 -1.23 10.77
N ARG A 131 5.55 -2.42 10.58
CA ARG A 131 5.80 -3.02 9.28
C ARG A 131 5.00 -4.31 9.16
N VAL A 132 4.25 -4.45 8.07
CA VAL A 132 3.38 -5.61 7.82
C VAL A 132 3.83 -6.33 6.56
N GLU A 133 4.03 -7.63 6.67
CA GLU A 133 4.43 -8.53 5.60
C GLU A 133 3.90 -9.92 5.93
N LEU A 134 3.13 -10.53 5.04
CA LEU A 134 2.49 -11.81 5.29
C LEU A 134 2.75 -12.77 4.12
N PRO A 135 3.29 -13.99 4.36
CA PRO A 135 3.55 -14.96 3.31
C PRO A 135 2.31 -15.25 2.43
N GLY A 136 2.52 -15.30 1.12
CA GLY A 136 1.45 -15.57 0.15
C GLY A 136 0.54 -14.37 -0.17
N THR A 137 0.80 -13.21 0.44
CA THR A 137 -0.04 -12.00 0.31
C THR A 137 0.79 -10.88 -0.33
N GLU A 138 0.17 -10.09 -1.18
CA GLU A 138 0.77 -8.88 -1.75
C GLU A 138 0.54 -7.67 -0.83
N ALA A 139 1.37 -6.64 -0.97
CA ALA A 139 1.21 -5.38 -0.21
C ALA A 139 -0.19 -4.77 -0.40
N ASP A 140 -0.75 -4.88 -1.62
CA ASP A 140 -2.09 -4.36 -1.94
C ASP A 140 -3.19 -5.00 -1.09
N ASP A 141 -3.12 -6.33 -0.83
CA ASP A 141 -4.07 -7.04 0.02
C ASP A 141 -3.95 -6.59 1.48
N LEU A 142 -2.70 -6.36 1.92
CA LEU A 142 -2.43 -5.84 3.26
C LEU A 142 -2.94 -4.42 3.42
N LEU A 143 -2.71 -3.56 2.43
CA LEU A 143 -3.22 -2.18 2.41
C LEU A 143 -4.75 -2.16 2.44
N ALA A 144 -5.41 -3.00 1.64
CA ALA A 144 -6.87 -3.11 1.64
C ALA A 144 -7.41 -3.59 3.00
N THR A 145 -6.79 -4.61 3.59
CA THR A 145 -7.18 -5.16 4.88
C THR A 145 -7.00 -4.12 6.01
N LEU A 146 -5.85 -3.47 6.06
CA LEU A 146 -5.56 -2.44 7.07
C LEU A 146 -6.47 -1.22 6.90
N THR A 147 -6.78 -0.84 5.66
CA THR A 147 -7.75 0.22 5.35
C THR A 147 -9.13 -0.10 5.92
N ALA A 148 -9.63 -1.31 5.66
CA ALA A 148 -10.93 -1.74 6.18
C ALA A 148 -10.96 -1.74 7.72
N GLN A 149 -9.89 -2.23 8.37
CA GLN A 149 -9.77 -2.24 9.82
C GLN A 149 -9.72 -0.81 10.41
N ALA A 150 -8.95 0.10 9.81
CA ALA A 150 -8.83 1.48 10.26
C ALA A 150 -10.16 2.24 10.11
N VAL A 151 -10.86 2.07 8.99
CA VAL A 151 -12.18 2.67 8.77
C VAL A 151 -13.20 2.12 9.77
N ALA A 152 -13.21 0.81 10.02
CA ALA A 152 -14.08 0.19 11.03
C ALA A 152 -13.79 0.69 12.45
N ALA A 153 -12.53 1.08 12.73
CA ALA A 153 -12.12 1.74 13.98
C ALA A 153 -12.44 3.25 14.01
N GLY A 154 -13.17 3.77 13.03
CA GLY A 154 -13.59 5.18 12.97
C GLY A 154 -12.49 6.16 12.52
N ARG A 155 -11.42 5.68 11.88
CA ARG A 155 -10.29 6.49 11.43
C ARG A 155 -10.43 6.91 9.97
N ARG A 156 -9.79 8.03 9.59
CA ARG A 156 -9.52 8.35 8.18
C ARG A 156 -8.27 7.59 7.73
N VAL A 157 -8.17 7.29 6.45
CA VAL A 157 -7.02 6.59 5.88
C VAL A 157 -6.44 7.36 4.69
N GLU A 158 -5.14 7.53 4.66
CA GLU A 158 -4.39 7.98 3.50
C GLU A 158 -3.44 6.86 3.05
N ILE A 159 -3.62 6.35 1.85
CA ILE A 159 -2.76 5.32 1.26
C ILE A 159 -1.70 6.00 0.41
N ILE A 160 -0.43 5.73 0.70
CA ILE A 160 0.71 6.24 -0.06
C ILE A 160 1.21 5.16 -0.99
N THR A 161 0.80 5.23 -2.25
CA THR A 161 1.22 4.30 -3.30
C THR A 161 1.23 4.97 -4.67
N SER A 162 2.01 4.44 -5.61
CA SER A 162 1.92 4.80 -7.02
C SER A 162 1.04 3.84 -7.82
N ASP A 163 0.55 2.79 -7.19
CA ASP A 163 -0.34 1.83 -7.82
C ASP A 163 -1.76 2.41 -7.95
N ARG A 164 -2.30 2.35 -9.16
CA ARG A 164 -3.64 2.85 -9.45
C ARG A 164 -4.74 1.92 -8.93
N ASP A 165 -4.42 0.65 -8.71
CA ASP A 165 -5.41 -0.31 -8.25
C ASP A 165 -5.87 0.00 -6.81
N ALA A 166 -5.07 0.72 -6.03
CA ALA A 166 -5.50 1.27 -4.75
C ALA A 166 -6.68 2.25 -4.85
N LEU A 167 -6.98 2.80 -6.05
CA LEU A 167 -8.12 3.72 -6.24
C LEU A 167 -9.48 3.06 -6.00
N GLN A 168 -9.58 1.73 -6.08
CA GLN A 168 -10.78 1.00 -5.68
C GLN A 168 -11.11 1.12 -4.18
N LEU A 169 -10.14 1.49 -3.36
CA LEU A 169 -10.30 1.65 -1.91
C LEU A 169 -10.76 3.06 -1.50
N VAL A 170 -10.70 4.01 -2.44
CA VAL A 170 -11.05 5.41 -2.17
C VAL A 170 -12.52 5.53 -1.79
N SER A 171 -12.78 6.30 -0.74
CA SER A 171 -14.13 6.56 -0.22
C SER A 171 -14.14 7.90 0.54
N GLU A 172 -15.25 8.27 1.17
CA GLU A 172 -15.33 9.46 2.02
C GLU A 172 -14.27 9.48 3.17
N ASN A 173 -13.81 8.31 3.60
CA ASN A 173 -12.83 8.16 4.68
C ASN A 173 -11.46 7.68 4.21
N VAL A 174 -11.29 7.40 2.93
CA VAL A 174 -10.06 6.84 2.35
C VAL A 174 -9.63 7.64 1.15
N SER A 175 -8.40 8.10 1.16
CA SER A 175 -7.76 8.79 0.03
C SER A 175 -6.47 8.08 -0.38
N VAL A 176 -6.04 8.34 -1.61
CA VAL A 176 -4.78 7.82 -2.15
C VAL A 176 -3.89 8.99 -2.56
N ARG A 177 -2.62 8.90 -2.27
CA ARG A 177 -1.62 9.88 -2.70
C ARG A 177 -0.37 9.19 -3.23
N SER A 178 0.15 9.67 -4.36
CA SER A 178 1.46 9.23 -4.83
C SER A 178 2.58 9.77 -3.93
N PRO A 179 3.65 8.99 -3.67
CA PRO A 179 4.76 9.40 -2.78
C PRO A 179 5.46 10.71 -3.16
N ASP A 180 5.36 11.13 -4.41
CA ASP A 180 6.00 12.34 -4.95
C ASP A 180 5.02 13.50 -5.20
N SER A 181 3.76 13.28 -4.91
CA SER A 181 2.70 14.26 -5.14
C SER A 181 2.11 14.74 -3.82
N ARG A 182 1.72 16.00 -3.79
CA ARG A 182 0.87 16.53 -2.72
C ARG A 182 -0.62 16.42 -3.07
N ASN A 183 -0.93 15.98 -4.30
CA ASN A 183 -2.32 15.81 -4.73
C ASN A 183 -2.89 14.54 -4.11
N ILE A 184 -3.92 14.73 -3.33
CA ILE A 184 -4.70 13.66 -2.70
C ILE A 184 -5.82 13.30 -3.67
N LEU A 185 -5.96 12.02 -3.96
CA LEU A 185 -7.06 11.51 -4.77
C LEU A 185 -8.18 11.03 -3.85
N ASP A 186 -9.16 11.89 -3.66
CA ASP A 186 -10.45 11.59 -3.04
C ASP A 186 -11.46 11.13 -4.11
N PRO A 187 -12.72 10.79 -3.76
CA PRO A 187 -13.71 10.35 -4.74
C PRO A 187 -13.98 11.35 -5.86
N ALA A 188 -13.94 12.65 -5.57
CA ALA A 188 -14.18 13.70 -6.56
C ALA A 188 -13.00 13.82 -7.53
N GLU A 189 -11.77 13.75 -7.02
CA GLU A 189 -10.55 13.80 -7.83
C GLU A 189 -10.39 12.54 -8.70
N VAL A 190 -10.77 11.35 -8.20
CA VAL A 190 -10.81 10.12 -9.01
C VAL A 190 -11.79 10.28 -10.16
N MET A 191 -13.02 10.74 -9.89
CA MET A 191 -14.02 10.98 -10.92
C MET A 191 -13.57 12.04 -11.93
N ALA A 192 -12.99 13.15 -11.46
CA ALA A 192 -12.50 14.23 -12.33
C ALA A 192 -11.38 13.76 -13.27
N LYS A 193 -10.48 12.91 -12.74
CA LYS A 193 -9.28 12.46 -13.46
C LYS A 193 -9.52 11.30 -14.42
N TYR A 194 -10.39 10.36 -14.02
CA TYR A 194 -10.57 9.09 -14.75
C TYR A 194 -11.97 8.91 -15.34
N GLY A 195 -12.93 9.76 -15.00
CA GLY A 195 -14.31 9.69 -15.50
C GLY A 195 -15.14 8.56 -14.90
N VAL A 196 -14.62 7.88 -13.87
CA VAL A 196 -15.29 6.78 -13.15
C VAL A 196 -15.21 7.01 -11.65
N ARG A 197 -16.21 6.53 -10.91
CA ARG A 197 -16.18 6.56 -9.44
C ARG A 197 -15.28 5.43 -8.89
N PRO A 198 -14.75 5.57 -7.66
CA PRO A 198 -13.95 4.50 -7.03
C PRO A 198 -14.65 3.14 -6.96
N ASP A 199 -15.96 3.11 -6.71
CA ASP A 199 -16.77 1.87 -6.69
C ASP A 199 -16.94 1.20 -8.06
N GLN A 200 -16.61 1.91 -9.14
CA GLN A 200 -16.58 1.40 -10.53
C GLN A 200 -15.17 1.03 -10.98
N TRP A 201 -14.15 1.23 -10.12
CA TRP A 201 -12.76 1.06 -10.53
C TRP A 201 -12.42 -0.36 -10.96
N VAL A 202 -12.96 -1.35 -10.26
CA VAL A 202 -12.75 -2.79 -10.59
C VAL A 202 -13.31 -3.10 -11.97
N ASP A 203 -14.55 -2.68 -12.27
CA ASP A 203 -15.18 -2.87 -13.58
C ASP A 203 -14.42 -2.13 -14.68
N TYR A 204 -14.00 -0.89 -14.40
CA TYR A 204 -13.17 -0.11 -15.32
C TYR A 204 -11.87 -0.84 -15.65
N ARG A 205 -11.16 -1.38 -14.65
CA ARG A 205 -9.92 -2.14 -14.84
C ARG A 205 -10.16 -3.47 -15.56
N ALA A 206 -11.25 -4.15 -15.28
CA ALA A 206 -11.63 -5.37 -15.98
C ALA A 206 -11.86 -5.12 -17.49
N LEU A 207 -12.43 -3.97 -17.85
CA LEU A 207 -12.67 -3.59 -19.24
C LEU A 207 -11.40 -3.10 -19.95
N THR A 208 -10.62 -2.23 -19.31
CA THR A 208 -9.42 -1.61 -19.90
C THR A 208 -8.18 -2.49 -19.82
N GLY A 209 -8.16 -3.46 -18.88
CA GLY A 209 -7.00 -4.30 -18.60
C GLY A 209 -5.91 -3.58 -17.78
N ASP A 210 -4.85 -4.31 -17.52
CA ASP A 210 -3.61 -3.82 -16.92
C ASP A 210 -2.37 -4.45 -17.60
N ALA A 211 -1.72 -3.66 -18.43
CA ALA A 211 -0.50 -4.10 -19.10
C ALA A 211 0.65 -4.36 -18.13
N SER A 212 0.69 -3.67 -16.95
CA SER A 212 1.75 -3.87 -15.96
C SER A 212 1.63 -5.22 -15.23
N ASP A 213 0.41 -5.75 -15.14
CA ASP A 213 0.11 -7.04 -14.50
C ASP A 213 -0.19 -8.14 -15.51
N ASN A 214 -0.03 -7.82 -16.81
CA ASN A 214 -0.33 -8.73 -17.90
C ASN A 214 -1.80 -9.19 -17.93
N ILE A 215 -2.71 -8.30 -17.55
CA ILE A 215 -4.16 -8.55 -17.58
C ILE A 215 -4.71 -7.93 -18.85
N PRO A 216 -5.23 -8.74 -19.80
CA PRO A 216 -5.83 -8.22 -21.01
C PRO A 216 -7.16 -7.53 -20.67
N GLY A 217 -7.42 -6.40 -21.34
CA GLY A 217 -8.74 -5.78 -21.36
C GLY A 217 -9.63 -6.36 -22.43
N VAL A 218 -10.78 -5.76 -22.61
CA VAL A 218 -11.71 -6.08 -23.69
C VAL A 218 -11.24 -5.39 -24.97
N ALA A 219 -11.10 -6.13 -26.07
CA ALA A 219 -10.64 -5.58 -27.35
C ALA A 219 -11.52 -4.42 -27.82
N GLY A 220 -10.89 -3.27 -28.12
CA GLY A 220 -11.57 -2.04 -28.54
C GLY A 220 -12.10 -1.16 -27.41
N ILE A 221 -11.83 -1.50 -26.15
CA ILE A 221 -12.09 -0.68 -24.98
C ILE A 221 -10.75 -0.29 -24.34
N GLY A 222 -10.49 1.02 -24.18
CA GLY A 222 -9.25 1.54 -23.56
C GLY A 222 -8.54 2.53 -24.44
#